data_937c66cceb998365b719aa656b437960
#
_entry.id   937c66cceb998365b719aa656b437960
#
_cell.length_a   1.000
_cell.length_b   1.000
_cell.length_c   1.000
_cell.angle_alpha   90.00
_cell.angle_beta   90.00
_cell.angle_gamma   90.00
#
_symmetry.space_group_name_H-M   'P 1'
#
loop_
_entity.id
_entity.type
_entity.pdbx_description
1 polymer ?
#
loop_
_entity_poly.entity_id
_entity_poly.type
_entity_poly.pdbx_seq_one_letter_code
_entity_poly.pdbx_strand_id
1 'polypeptide(L)'
;MKNFIIIGLGRLGVRHLQGLLRTNILAKIYCVELNPLAIEDAKEKASEVQHKSELIFLHNIPQGINFQIAIQATNSIQRYSLSKRLLETNTVDHLIIEKVIFTQENEYVLFSNDLKQSKTKCWVNHVRRLYPHYREIQKKLNVKLPISGSVSGSGWGLASNALHFIDLFQFLSQSKVIEINTEGMKDFFPGKRKGYMEINGLLRVKFENSSTLYIYCGEADFNGISINFTNGDNHYFINEGQANIMT
;
A
#
# COMPACT_ATOMS: atom_id res chain seq x y z
N MET A 1 17.50 18.03 13.89
CA MET A 1 16.20 17.36 13.99
C MET A 1 15.75 17.01 12.59
N LYS A 2 15.15 15.82 12.34
CA LYS A 2 14.67 15.41 11.01
C LYS A 2 13.31 16.05 10.73
N ASN A 3 13.00 16.31 9.44
CA ASN A 3 11.68 16.75 9.04
C ASN A 3 10.95 15.63 8.32
N PHE A 4 9.76 15.31 8.74
CA PHE A 4 8.87 14.37 8.09
C PHE A 4 7.58 15.09 7.68
N ILE A 5 6.90 14.62 6.64
CA ILE A 5 5.59 15.13 6.25
C ILE A 5 4.63 13.99 6.00
N ILE A 6 3.40 14.14 6.46
CA ILE A 6 2.26 13.26 6.13
C ILE A 6 1.22 14.13 5.44
N ILE A 7 0.81 13.73 4.22
CA ILE A 7 -0.21 14.42 3.45
C ILE A 7 -1.47 13.54 3.41
N GLY A 8 -2.54 14.03 4.03
CA GLY A 8 -3.79 13.29 4.28
C GLY A 8 -3.78 12.61 5.64
N LEU A 9 -4.65 13.05 6.54
CA LEU A 9 -4.83 12.50 7.89
C LEU A 9 -6.13 11.69 8.05
N GLY A 10 -6.61 11.08 6.97
CA GLY A 10 -7.64 10.05 7.05
C GLY A 10 -7.15 8.82 7.83
N ARG A 11 -7.99 7.77 7.94
CA ARG A 11 -7.70 6.55 8.72
C ARG A 11 -6.28 5.98 8.54
N LEU A 12 -5.75 5.97 7.32
CA LEU A 12 -4.39 5.48 7.05
C LEU A 12 -3.32 6.50 7.45
N GLY A 13 -3.54 7.80 7.16
CA GLY A 13 -2.59 8.86 7.53
C GLY A 13 -2.38 8.93 9.04
N VAL A 14 -3.44 8.80 9.84
CA VAL A 14 -3.37 8.72 11.30
C VAL A 14 -2.56 7.49 11.75
N ARG A 15 -2.73 6.32 11.09
CA ARG A 15 -1.93 5.13 11.40
C ARG A 15 -0.45 5.33 11.09
N HIS A 16 -0.13 6.01 9.98
CA HIS A 16 1.25 6.40 9.68
C HIS A 16 1.81 7.36 10.72
N LEU A 17 1.02 8.35 11.17
CA LEU A 17 1.42 9.26 12.22
C LEU A 17 1.75 8.50 13.52
N GLN A 18 0.84 7.66 14.00
CA GLN A 18 1.07 6.83 15.17
C GLN A 18 2.29 5.90 15.01
N GLY A 19 2.51 5.37 13.80
CA GLY A 19 3.69 4.57 13.49
C GLY A 19 4.99 5.36 13.60
N LEU A 20 5.06 6.57 13.04
CA LEU A 20 6.22 7.46 13.17
C LEU A 20 6.48 7.85 14.62
N LEU A 21 5.43 8.17 15.39
CA LEU A 21 5.56 8.56 16.80
C LEU A 21 6.10 7.43 17.69
N ARG A 22 5.81 6.17 17.35
CA ARG A 22 6.36 4.99 18.05
C ARG A 22 7.81 4.69 17.71
N THR A 23 8.36 5.34 16.68
CA THR A 23 9.81 5.27 16.46
C THR A 23 10.52 6.15 17.49
N ASN A 24 11.73 5.79 17.89
CA ASN A 24 12.54 6.64 18.78
C ASN A 24 13.25 7.77 18.03
N ILE A 25 12.73 8.20 16.87
CA ILE A 25 13.34 9.23 16.04
C ILE A 25 12.74 10.58 16.42
N LEU A 26 13.58 11.49 16.89
CA LEU A 26 13.21 12.87 17.16
C LEU A 26 13.05 13.63 15.83
N ALA A 27 11.83 14.09 15.54
CA ALA A 27 11.51 14.77 14.30
C ALA A 27 10.50 15.91 14.48
N LYS A 28 10.50 16.84 13.50
CA LYS A 28 9.34 17.69 13.21
C LYS A 28 8.48 16.96 12.20
N ILE A 29 7.21 16.72 12.53
CA ILE A 29 6.26 16.01 11.67
C ILE A 29 5.20 17.00 11.21
N TYR A 30 5.25 17.33 9.93
CA TYR A 30 4.28 18.21 9.28
C TYR A 30 3.08 17.36 8.85
N CYS A 31 1.93 17.66 9.42
CA CYS A 31 0.67 16.94 9.22
C CYS A 31 -0.26 17.81 8.35
N VAL A 32 -0.43 17.45 7.07
CA VAL A 32 -1.21 18.24 6.12
C VAL A 32 -2.57 17.62 5.89
N GLU A 33 -3.64 18.37 6.20
CA GLU A 33 -5.03 17.93 6.03
C GLU A 33 -5.95 19.14 5.86
N LEU A 34 -6.94 19.04 4.97
CA LEU A 34 -7.91 20.09 4.72
C LEU A 34 -9.11 20.05 5.67
N ASN A 35 -9.49 18.86 6.13
CA ASN A 35 -10.65 18.67 6.99
C ASN A 35 -10.28 18.92 8.47
N PRO A 36 -10.84 19.95 9.12
CA PRO A 36 -10.56 20.24 10.53
C PRO A 36 -10.89 19.09 11.48
N LEU A 37 -11.97 18.34 11.21
CA LEU A 37 -12.36 17.19 12.04
C LEU A 37 -11.32 16.06 11.97
N ALA A 38 -10.72 15.84 10.80
CA ALA A 38 -9.64 14.86 10.66
C ALA A 38 -8.35 15.32 11.35
N ILE A 39 -8.11 16.64 11.44
CA ILE A 39 -7.00 17.20 12.21
C ILE A 39 -7.20 16.94 13.70
N GLU A 40 -8.40 17.18 14.23
CA GLU A 40 -8.70 16.95 15.64
C GLU A 40 -8.61 15.46 16.02
N ASP A 41 -9.16 14.55 15.19
CA ASP A 41 -8.99 13.11 15.37
C ASP A 41 -7.50 12.71 15.36
N ALA A 42 -6.72 13.28 14.45
CA ALA A 42 -5.29 13.01 14.37
C ALA A 42 -4.52 13.48 15.61
N LYS A 43 -4.89 14.63 16.20
CA LYS A 43 -4.31 15.14 17.45
C LYS A 43 -4.67 14.22 18.62
N GLU A 44 -5.93 13.80 18.72
CA GLU A 44 -6.38 12.86 19.76
C GLU A 44 -5.59 11.55 19.65
N LYS A 45 -5.54 10.96 18.44
CA LYS A 45 -4.81 9.70 18.21
C LYS A 45 -3.30 9.82 18.40
N ALA A 46 -2.72 10.98 18.15
CA ALA A 46 -1.30 11.24 18.44
C ALA A 46 -1.04 11.29 19.96
N SER A 47 -1.96 11.86 20.75
CA SER A 47 -1.83 11.93 22.22
C SER A 47 -1.87 10.56 22.91
N GLU A 48 -2.42 9.52 22.26
CA GLU A 48 -2.39 8.14 22.75
C GLU A 48 -0.97 7.52 22.70
N VAL A 49 -0.02 8.16 22.01
CA VAL A 49 1.34 7.67 21.84
C VAL A 49 2.32 8.58 22.57
N GLN A 50 3.10 8.05 23.51
CA GLN A 50 4.15 8.80 24.13
C GLN A 50 5.27 9.10 23.10
N HIS A 51 5.59 10.38 22.88
CA HIS A 51 6.60 10.81 21.91
C HIS A 51 7.30 12.11 22.31
N LYS A 52 8.43 12.40 21.66
CA LYS A 52 9.21 13.65 21.81
C LYS A 52 9.21 14.51 20.54
N SER A 53 8.59 14.03 19.45
CA SER A 53 8.53 14.73 18.18
C SER A 53 7.59 15.95 18.26
N GLU A 54 7.94 17.00 17.55
CA GLU A 54 7.11 18.19 17.35
C GLU A 54 6.09 17.92 16.23
N LEU A 55 4.80 18.19 16.48
CA LEU A 55 3.73 18.06 15.49
C LEU A 55 3.29 19.42 14.99
N ILE A 56 3.28 19.60 13.68
CA ILE A 56 2.89 20.85 13.00
C ILE A 56 1.72 20.53 12.06
N PHE A 57 0.50 20.97 12.43
CA PHE A 57 -0.69 20.76 11.61
C PHE A 57 -0.90 21.91 10.65
N LEU A 58 -1.11 21.60 9.37
CA LEU A 58 -1.21 22.55 8.28
C LEU A 58 -2.35 22.18 7.32
N HIS A 59 -2.92 23.17 6.66
CA HIS A 59 -3.89 22.95 5.58
C HIS A 59 -3.25 22.82 4.20
N ASN A 60 -2.01 23.28 4.03
CA ASN A 60 -1.29 23.23 2.76
C ASN A 60 0.11 22.66 2.94
N ILE A 61 0.64 22.07 1.87
CA ILE A 61 2.03 21.63 1.81
C ILE A 61 2.94 22.86 1.97
N PRO A 62 3.83 22.89 2.97
CA PRO A 62 4.80 23.95 3.14
C PRO A 62 5.83 23.94 2.00
N GLN A 63 6.64 25.00 1.87
CA GLN A 63 7.62 25.13 0.81
C GLN A 63 9.04 25.34 1.39
N GLY A 64 10.03 24.96 0.61
CA GLY A 64 11.45 25.20 0.93
C GLY A 64 11.99 24.33 2.06
N ILE A 65 11.33 23.18 2.35
CA ILE A 65 11.76 22.28 3.42
C ILE A 65 12.45 21.06 2.83
N ASN A 66 13.49 20.57 3.50
CA ASN A 66 14.08 19.28 3.21
C ASN A 66 13.43 18.21 4.10
N PHE A 67 12.64 17.31 3.48
CA PHE A 67 11.98 16.18 4.15
C PHE A 67 12.78 14.89 3.96
N GLN A 68 13.21 14.26 5.04
CA GLN A 68 13.84 12.95 4.99
C GLN A 68 12.82 11.85 4.69
N ILE A 69 11.57 12.02 5.15
CA ILE A 69 10.46 11.11 4.84
C ILE A 69 9.22 11.93 4.53
N ALA A 70 8.59 11.60 3.41
CA ALA A 70 7.25 12.04 3.07
C ALA A 70 6.32 10.82 2.95
N ILE A 71 5.12 10.92 3.50
CA ILE A 71 4.08 9.89 3.40
C ILE A 71 2.84 10.52 2.79
N GLN A 72 2.39 9.97 1.66
CA GLN A 72 1.19 10.46 1.00
C GLN A 72 0.05 9.46 1.16
N ALA A 73 -0.89 9.78 2.05
CA ALA A 73 -2.01 8.94 2.46
C ALA A 73 -3.37 9.49 2.01
N THR A 74 -3.40 10.40 1.04
CA THR A 74 -4.63 10.94 0.43
C THR A 74 -5.35 9.89 -0.42
N ASN A 75 -6.57 10.19 -0.89
CA ASN A 75 -7.21 9.40 -1.94
C ASN A 75 -6.42 9.51 -3.27
N SER A 76 -6.67 8.58 -4.21
CA SER A 76 -5.90 8.51 -5.45
C SER A 76 -6.23 9.61 -6.47
N ILE A 77 -7.40 10.27 -6.36
CA ILE A 77 -7.87 11.22 -7.39
C ILE A 77 -6.97 12.46 -7.49
N GLN A 78 -6.55 13.02 -6.34
CA GLN A 78 -5.70 14.21 -6.31
C GLN A 78 -4.23 13.90 -6.00
N ARG A 79 -3.88 12.62 -5.96
CA ARG A 79 -2.58 12.22 -5.43
C ARG A 79 -1.43 12.66 -6.31
N TYR A 80 -1.58 12.59 -7.65
CA TYR A 80 -0.55 13.04 -8.56
C TYR A 80 -0.25 14.54 -8.38
N SER A 81 -1.26 15.39 -8.41
CA SER A 81 -1.07 16.85 -8.27
C SER A 81 -0.42 17.24 -6.94
N LEU A 82 -0.78 16.56 -5.85
CA LEU A 82 -0.16 16.78 -4.54
C LEU A 82 1.28 16.26 -4.48
N SER A 83 1.57 15.10 -5.08
CA SER A 83 2.94 14.58 -5.19
C SER A 83 3.83 15.52 -5.99
N LYS A 84 3.35 15.95 -7.14
CA LYS A 84 4.06 16.89 -8.02
C LYS A 84 4.38 18.17 -7.25
N ARG A 85 3.37 18.79 -6.62
CA ARG A 85 3.57 20.00 -5.81
C ARG A 85 4.60 19.80 -4.70
N LEU A 86 4.53 18.65 -3.99
CA LEU A 86 5.50 18.33 -2.94
C LEU A 86 6.93 18.31 -3.48
N LEU A 87 7.16 17.64 -4.61
CA LEU A 87 8.48 17.48 -5.22
C LEU A 87 9.02 18.76 -5.89
N GLU A 88 8.12 19.61 -6.42
CA GLU A 88 8.51 20.88 -7.03
C GLU A 88 8.89 21.96 -5.99
N THR A 89 8.27 21.92 -4.81
CA THR A 89 8.44 22.98 -3.80
C THR A 89 9.33 22.60 -2.64
N ASN A 90 9.74 21.34 -2.53
CA ASN A 90 10.54 20.83 -1.43
C ASN A 90 11.59 19.80 -1.92
N THR A 91 12.58 19.53 -1.09
CA THR A 91 13.47 18.37 -1.29
C THR A 91 12.92 17.19 -0.47
N VAL A 92 12.82 16.01 -1.08
CA VAL A 92 12.31 14.80 -0.43
C VAL A 92 13.26 13.65 -0.68
N ASP A 93 13.86 13.11 0.39
CA ASP A 93 14.77 11.97 0.26
C ASP A 93 14.00 10.67 -0.03
N HIS A 94 12.93 10.42 0.74
CA HIS A 94 12.16 9.18 0.69
C HIS A 94 10.66 9.48 0.71
N LEU A 95 9.93 8.99 -0.32
CA LEU A 95 8.47 9.11 -0.42
C LEU A 95 7.82 7.74 -0.29
N ILE A 96 6.89 7.61 0.64
CA ILE A 96 5.98 6.46 0.77
C ILE A 96 4.62 6.91 0.27
N ILE A 97 4.07 6.20 -0.70
CA ILE A 97 2.79 6.54 -1.33
C ILE A 97 1.80 5.38 -1.19
N GLU A 98 0.55 5.70 -0.84
CA GLU A 98 -0.51 4.70 -0.70
C GLU A 98 -0.99 4.16 -2.05
N LYS A 99 -1.42 2.90 -2.05
CA LYS A 99 -2.08 2.25 -3.20
C LYS A 99 -3.57 2.68 -3.28
N VAL A 100 -4.25 2.64 -4.38
CA VAL A 100 -3.79 2.68 -5.77
C VAL A 100 -3.12 4.04 -5.97
N ILE A 101 -1.96 4.07 -6.61
CA ILE A 101 -1.18 5.30 -6.64
C ILE A 101 -1.98 6.41 -7.33
N PHE A 102 -2.40 6.22 -8.58
CA PHE A 102 -3.12 7.18 -9.40
C PHE A 102 -4.33 6.54 -10.07
N THR A 103 -5.24 7.37 -10.58
CA THR A 103 -6.44 6.94 -11.30
C THR A 103 -6.30 7.02 -12.82
N GLN A 104 -5.28 7.73 -13.32
CA GLN A 104 -5.02 7.91 -14.74
C GLN A 104 -3.67 7.28 -15.13
N GLU A 105 -3.65 6.56 -16.24
CA GLU A 105 -2.45 5.86 -16.70
C GLU A 105 -1.27 6.81 -16.98
N ASN A 106 -1.52 7.95 -17.61
CA ASN A 106 -0.49 8.95 -17.90
C ASN A 106 0.18 9.52 -16.65
N GLU A 107 -0.52 9.58 -15.50
CA GLU A 107 0.03 10.08 -14.24
C GLU A 107 1.21 9.22 -13.75
N TYR A 108 1.22 7.92 -14.05
CA TYR A 108 2.34 7.03 -13.71
C TYR A 108 3.62 7.40 -14.46
N VAL A 109 3.48 7.72 -15.76
CA VAL A 109 4.62 8.13 -16.60
C VAL A 109 5.17 9.49 -16.15
N LEU A 110 4.27 10.45 -15.94
CA LEU A 110 4.63 11.80 -15.47
C LEU A 110 5.31 11.73 -14.12
N PHE A 111 4.75 11.02 -13.17
CA PHE A 111 5.31 10.86 -11.82
C PHE A 111 6.68 10.15 -11.83
N SER A 112 6.87 9.16 -12.71
CA SER A 112 8.19 8.52 -12.87
C SER A 112 9.26 9.52 -13.31
N ASN A 113 8.90 10.49 -14.14
CA ASN A 113 9.81 11.57 -14.57
C ASN A 113 10.07 12.56 -13.43
N ASP A 114 9.03 12.95 -12.68
CA ASP A 114 9.17 13.84 -11.51
C ASP A 114 10.12 13.23 -10.47
N LEU A 115 9.99 11.92 -10.20
CA LEU A 115 10.89 11.20 -9.29
C LEU A 115 12.35 11.19 -9.75
N LYS A 116 12.58 11.00 -11.06
CA LYS A 116 13.94 11.04 -11.63
C LYS A 116 14.56 12.43 -11.49
N GLN A 117 13.79 13.48 -11.75
CA GLN A 117 14.25 14.88 -11.64
C GLN A 117 14.54 15.26 -10.20
N SER A 118 13.65 14.92 -9.25
CA SER A 118 13.83 15.23 -7.83
C SER A 118 14.84 14.34 -7.12
N LYS A 119 15.29 13.23 -7.75
CA LYS A 119 16.14 12.18 -7.14
C LYS A 119 15.52 11.54 -5.89
N THR A 120 14.22 11.66 -5.72
CA THR A 120 13.46 11.08 -4.59
C THR A 120 13.34 9.57 -4.75
N LYS A 121 13.66 8.82 -3.70
CA LYS A 121 13.38 7.39 -3.65
C LYS A 121 11.94 7.17 -3.24
N CYS A 122 11.17 6.41 -4.02
CA CYS A 122 9.74 6.21 -3.79
C CYS A 122 9.39 4.74 -3.61
N TRP A 123 8.48 4.47 -2.65
CA TRP A 123 7.91 3.16 -2.39
C TRP A 123 6.39 3.25 -2.33
N VAL A 124 5.74 2.27 -2.95
CA VAL A 124 4.30 2.05 -2.78
C VAL A 124 4.08 1.26 -1.49
N ASN A 125 3.12 1.68 -0.69
CA ASN A 125 2.85 1.04 0.61
C ASN A 125 2.11 -0.31 0.45
N HIS A 126 2.84 -1.34 0.07
CA HIS A 126 2.39 -2.73 0.08
C HIS A 126 2.93 -3.44 1.33
N VAL A 127 2.17 -3.35 2.43
CA VAL A 127 2.65 -3.73 3.77
C VAL A 127 2.87 -5.24 3.97
N ARG A 128 2.18 -6.12 3.21
CA ARG A 128 2.26 -7.57 3.41
C ARG A 128 3.68 -8.12 3.33
N ARG A 129 4.47 -7.65 2.38
CA ARG A 129 5.88 -8.05 2.27
C ARG A 129 6.74 -7.69 3.50
N LEU A 130 6.25 -6.81 4.36
CA LEU A 130 6.94 -6.40 5.58
C LEU A 130 6.51 -7.24 6.80
N TYR A 131 5.43 -8.00 6.71
CA TYR A 131 4.99 -8.84 7.82
C TYR A 131 6.02 -9.92 8.12
N PRO A 132 6.39 -10.13 9.40
CA PRO A 132 7.45 -11.07 9.78
C PRO A 132 7.24 -12.47 9.22
N HIS A 133 6.02 -12.99 9.28
CA HIS A 133 5.71 -14.33 8.78
C HIS A 133 5.93 -14.48 7.27
N TYR A 134 5.56 -13.49 6.43
CA TYR A 134 5.83 -13.57 4.99
C TYR A 134 7.31 -13.46 4.68
N ARG A 135 8.06 -12.68 5.46
CA ARG A 135 9.53 -12.61 5.33
C ARG A 135 10.21 -13.91 5.72
N GLU A 136 9.73 -14.61 6.77
CA GLU A 136 10.25 -15.92 7.15
C GLU A 136 9.89 -16.99 6.12
N ILE A 137 8.67 -16.99 5.59
CA ILE A 137 8.29 -17.88 4.49
C ILE A 137 9.20 -17.64 3.29
N GLN A 138 9.37 -16.39 2.85
CA GLN A 138 10.20 -16.05 1.69
C GLN A 138 11.63 -16.60 1.79
N LYS A 139 12.25 -16.57 2.98
CA LYS A 139 13.59 -17.14 3.21
C LYS A 139 13.64 -18.67 3.03
N LYS A 140 12.54 -19.37 3.24
CA LYS A 140 12.44 -20.83 3.13
C LYS A 140 12.09 -21.31 1.72
N LEU A 141 11.58 -20.40 0.86
CA LEU A 141 11.20 -20.76 -0.51
C LEU A 141 12.43 -21.04 -1.39
N ASN A 142 12.32 -22.06 -2.22
CA ASN A 142 13.29 -22.32 -3.28
C ASN A 142 12.98 -21.41 -4.48
N VAL A 143 13.71 -20.33 -4.64
CA VAL A 143 13.53 -19.33 -5.71
C VAL A 143 13.73 -19.87 -7.13
N LYS A 144 14.32 -21.08 -7.28
CA LYS A 144 14.47 -21.76 -8.57
C LYS A 144 13.21 -22.50 -9.00
N LEU A 145 12.27 -22.71 -8.08
CA LEU A 145 11.01 -23.38 -8.35
C LEU A 145 9.86 -22.35 -8.44
N PRO A 146 8.92 -22.55 -9.37
CA PRO A 146 7.76 -21.67 -9.45
C PRO A 146 6.86 -21.82 -8.21
N ILE A 147 6.12 -20.77 -7.92
CA ILE A 147 5.03 -20.77 -6.95
C ILE A 147 3.71 -20.92 -7.70
N SER A 148 2.89 -21.89 -7.31
CA SER A 148 1.49 -21.96 -7.73
C SER A 148 0.60 -21.61 -6.55
N GLY A 149 -0.19 -20.55 -6.67
CA GLY A 149 -0.95 -20.05 -5.54
C GLY A 149 -2.30 -19.48 -5.86
N SER A 150 -3.11 -19.37 -4.81
CA SER A 150 -4.43 -18.76 -4.85
C SER A 150 -4.69 -17.88 -3.64
N VAL A 151 -5.47 -16.84 -3.87
CA VAL A 151 -6.10 -16.00 -2.85
C VAL A 151 -7.59 -16.05 -3.07
N SER A 152 -8.34 -16.44 -2.07
CA SER A 152 -9.79 -16.63 -2.20
C SER A 152 -10.55 -16.12 -0.98
N GLY A 153 -11.79 -15.69 -1.23
CA GLY A 153 -12.72 -15.19 -0.23
C GLY A 153 -13.88 -14.46 -0.91
N SER A 154 -14.69 -13.74 -0.15
CA SER A 154 -15.77 -12.92 -0.68
C SER A 154 -15.89 -11.58 0.04
N GLY A 155 -16.49 -10.59 -0.62
CA GLY A 155 -16.79 -9.27 -0.03
C GLY A 155 -15.58 -8.42 0.37
N TRP A 156 -14.37 -8.77 -0.05
CA TRP A 156 -13.14 -8.06 0.35
C TRP A 156 -12.69 -6.97 -0.65
N GLY A 157 -13.35 -6.87 -1.81
CA GLY A 157 -13.07 -5.84 -2.82
C GLY A 157 -11.85 -6.16 -3.68
N LEU A 158 -12.05 -6.86 -4.80
CA LEU A 158 -10.98 -7.32 -5.70
C LEU A 158 -10.21 -6.14 -6.32
N ALA A 159 -10.92 -5.14 -6.88
CA ALA A 159 -10.28 -3.97 -7.49
C ALA A 159 -9.41 -3.20 -6.49
N SER A 160 -9.89 -3.05 -5.26
CA SER A 160 -9.17 -2.30 -4.23
C SER A 160 -7.96 -3.05 -3.67
N ASN A 161 -7.96 -4.39 -3.64
CA ASN A 161 -7.00 -5.15 -2.84
C ASN A 161 -6.15 -6.16 -3.61
N ALA A 162 -6.48 -6.52 -4.86
CA ALA A 162 -5.70 -7.48 -5.65
C ALA A 162 -4.21 -7.12 -5.73
N LEU A 163 -3.89 -5.82 -5.85
CA LEU A 163 -2.52 -5.33 -5.91
C LEU A 163 -1.67 -5.73 -4.70
N HIS A 164 -2.27 -5.84 -3.52
CA HIS A 164 -1.54 -6.28 -2.33
C HIS A 164 -1.09 -7.75 -2.43
N PHE A 165 -1.89 -8.59 -3.07
CA PHE A 165 -1.56 -10.01 -3.25
C PHE A 165 -0.62 -10.21 -4.42
N ILE A 166 -0.79 -9.46 -5.51
CA ILE A 166 0.15 -9.46 -6.63
C ILE A 166 1.55 -9.05 -6.15
N ASP A 167 1.64 -7.98 -5.37
CA ASP A 167 2.90 -7.52 -4.76
C ASP A 167 3.50 -8.55 -3.81
N LEU A 168 2.68 -9.19 -2.96
CA LEU A 168 3.12 -10.24 -2.07
C LEU A 168 3.72 -11.42 -2.85
N PHE A 169 3.04 -11.90 -3.89
CA PHE A 169 3.53 -13.01 -4.69
C PHE A 169 4.76 -12.65 -5.52
N GLN A 170 4.87 -11.41 -6.00
CA GLN A 170 6.10 -10.92 -6.61
C GLN A 170 7.26 -10.93 -5.62
N PHE A 171 7.02 -10.56 -4.36
CA PHE A 171 8.01 -10.63 -3.29
C PHE A 171 8.40 -12.08 -2.96
N LEU A 172 7.42 -12.99 -2.82
CA LEU A 172 7.66 -14.39 -2.50
C LEU A 172 8.39 -15.12 -3.62
N SER A 173 7.97 -14.94 -4.88
CA SER A 173 8.55 -15.60 -6.05
C SER A 173 9.83 -14.94 -6.54
N GLN A 174 10.16 -13.74 -6.07
CA GLN A 174 11.25 -12.90 -6.59
C GLN A 174 11.22 -12.71 -8.11
N SER A 175 10.03 -12.67 -8.69
CA SER A 175 9.81 -12.66 -10.13
C SER A 175 8.80 -11.58 -10.52
N LYS A 176 9.00 -10.99 -11.70
CA LYS A 176 8.12 -9.92 -12.20
C LYS A 176 6.85 -10.48 -12.82
N VAL A 177 5.78 -9.71 -12.75
CA VAL A 177 4.54 -9.98 -13.47
C VAL A 177 4.76 -9.78 -14.96
N ILE A 178 4.30 -10.74 -15.77
CA ILE A 178 4.36 -10.68 -17.25
C ILE A 178 2.98 -10.69 -17.89
N GLU A 179 1.95 -11.22 -17.21
CA GLU A 179 0.60 -11.30 -17.74
C GLU A 179 -0.43 -11.18 -16.62
N ILE A 180 -1.48 -10.42 -16.86
CA ILE A 180 -2.69 -10.37 -16.04
C ILE A 180 -3.87 -10.68 -16.93
N ASN A 181 -4.59 -11.79 -16.66
CA ASN A 181 -5.79 -12.17 -17.37
C ASN A 181 -7.02 -11.84 -16.51
N THR A 182 -7.96 -11.12 -17.09
CA THR A 182 -9.18 -10.57 -16.45
C THR A 182 -10.47 -11.20 -16.96
N GLU A 183 -10.43 -12.22 -17.82
CA GLU A 183 -11.61 -12.84 -18.44
C GLU A 183 -12.60 -13.43 -17.41
N GLY A 184 -12.12 -13.79 -16.22
CA GLY A 184 -12.97 -14.28 -15.14
C GLY A 184 -13.56 -13.19 -14.24
N MET A 185 -13.33 -11.91 -14.53
CA MET A 185 -13.94 -10.81 -13.79
C MET A 185 -15.41 -10.62 -14.19
N LYS A 186 -16.22 -10.13 -13.24
CA LYS A 186 -17.63 -9.82 -13.43
C LYS A 186 -17.85 -8.33 -13.70
N ASP A 187 -19.10 -7.88 -13.66
CA ASP A 187 -19.44 -6.49 -13.85
C ASP A 187 -18.99 -5.60 -12.68
N PHE A 188 -18.73 -4.35 -12.99
CA PHE A 188 -18.40 -3.34 -11.99
C PHE A 188 -19.64 -2.94 -11.18
N PHE A 189 -19.44 -2.71 -9.89
CA PHE A 189 -20.48 -2.21 -9.00
C PHE A 189 -19.91 -1.07 -8.09
N PRO A 190 -20.77 -0.21 -7.51
CA PRO A 190 -20.33 0.87 -6.64
C PRO A 190 -19.56 0.34 -5.44
N GLY A 191 -18.36 0.89 -5.22
CA GLY A 191 -17.55 0.56 -4.05
C GLY A 191 -18.04 1.26 -2.78
N LYS A 192 -17.46 0.89 -1.63
CA LYS A 192 -17.77 1.51 -0.31
C LYS A 192 -17.45 3.01 -0.24
N ARG A 193 -16.56 3.51 -1.09
CA ARG A 193 -16.20 4.92 -1.18
C ARG A 193 -16.90 5.56 -2.36
N LYS A 194 -17.57 6.69 -2.16
CA LYS A 194 -18.21 7.46 -3.24
C LYS A 194 -17.21 7.78 -4.35
N GLY A 195 -17.59 7.50 -5.59
CA GLY A 195 -16.76 7.72 -6.77
C GLY A 195 -15.76 6.60 -7.09
N TYR A 196 -15.79 5.50 -6.35
CA TYR A 196 -14.97 4.31 -6.65
C TYR A 196 -15.86 3.12 -7.00
N MET A 197 -15.39 2.32 -7.95
CA MET A 197 -16.02 1.08 -8.35
C MET A 197 -15.25 -0.11 -7.80
N GLU A 198 -15.95 -1.20 -7.57
CA GLU A 198 -15.40 -2.51 -7.22
C GLU A 198 -15.80 -3.54 -8.27
N ILE A 199 -15.15 -4.68 -8.23
CA ILE A 199 -15.41 -5.81 -9.11
C ILE A 199 -15.22 -7.11 -8.30
N ASN A 200 -15.98 -8.15 -8.69
CA ASN A 200 -15.82 -9.52 -8.20
C ASN A 200 -15.33 -10.42 -9.33
N GLY A 201 -15.05 -11.68 -9.01
CA GLY A 201 -14.65 -12.69 -9.97
C GLY A 201 -13.23 -13.18 -9.79
N LEU A 202 -12.63 -13.66 -10.87
CA LEU A 202 -11.31 -14.30 -10.90
C LEU A 202 -10.31 -13.48 -11.71
N LEU A 203 -9.18 -13.23 -11.13
CA LEU A 203 -7.99 -12.65 -11.76
C LEU A 203 -6.88 -13.70 -11.79
N ARG A 204 -6.24 -13.90 -12.94
CA ARG A 204 -5.06 -14.76 -13.07
C ARG A 204 -3.82 -13.93 -13.38
N VAL A 205 -2.75 -14.18 -12.65
CA VAL A 205 -1.47 -13.49 -12.82
C VAL A 205 -0.37 -14.50 -13.11
N LYS A 206 0.47 -14.24 -14.12
CA LYS A 206 1.67 -15.00 -14.43
C LYS A 206 2.92 -14.18 -14.18
N PHE A 207 3.97 -14.86 -13.76
CA PHE A 207 5.28 -14.29 -13.49
C PHE A 207 6.34 -14.88 -14.41
N GLU A 208 7.46 -14.16 -14.62
CA GLU A 208 8.55 -14.55 -15.51
C GLU A 208 9.12 -15.96 -15.23
N ASN A 209 9.19 -16.37 -13.96
CA ASN A 209 9.70 -17.68 -13.53
C ASN A 209 8.64 -18.80 -13.58
N SER A 210 7.58 -18.64 -14.36
CA SER A 210 6.44 -19.56 -14.47
C SER A 210 5.58 -19.68 -13.21
N SER A 211 5.78 -18.86 -12.19
CA SER A 211 4.84 -18.79 -11.06
C SER A 211 3.48 -18.27 -11.52
N THR A 212 2.43 -18.77 -10.87
CA THR A 212 1.03 -18.38 -11.16
C THR A 212 0.30 -18.03 -9.88
N LEU A 213 -0.58 -17.03 -9.97
CA LEU A 213 -1.46 -16.60 -8.88
C LEU A 213 -2.89 -16.45 -9.38
N TYR A 214 -3.82 -17.10 -8.72
CA TYR A 214 -5.26 -16.96 -8.91
C TYR A 214 -5.84 -16.15 -7.76
N ILE A 215 -6.55 -15.07 -8.05
CA ILE A 215 -7.15 -14.19 -7.05
C ILE A 215 -8.65 -14.19 -7.28
N TYR A 216 -9.42 -14.73 -6.34
CA TYR A 216 -10.86 -14.83 -6.42
C TYR A 216 -11.55 -14.05 -5.31
N CYS A 217 -12.51 -13.21 -5.69
CA CYS A 217 -13.42 -12.54 -4.78
C CYS A 217 -14.87 -12.88 -5.18
N GLY A 218 -15.57 -13.59 -4.31
CA GLY A 218 -17.00 -13.89 -4.48
C GLY A 218 -17.90 -12.71 -4.15
N GLU A 219 -19.20 -12.85 -4.48
CA GLU A 219 -20.23 -11.80 -4.29
C GLU A 219 -20.82 -11.77 -2.87
N ALA A 220 -20.65 -12.85 -2.12
CA ALA A 220 -21.19 -12.94 -0.77
C ALA A 220 -20.53 -11.91 0.18
N ASP A 221 -21.12 -11.71 1.33
CA ASP A 221 -20.53 -10.91 2.41
C ASP A 221 -19.13 -11.39 2.78
N PHE A 222 -18.37 -10.52 3.45
CA PHE A 222 -17.00 -10.82 3.84
C PHE A 222 -16.92 -12.08 4.72
N ASN A 223 -16.20 -13.08 4.25
CA ASN A 223 -15.98 -14.36 4.92
C ASN A 223 -14.52 -14.69 5.21
N GLY A 224 -13.65 -13.70 5.14
CA GLY A 224 -12.21 -13.86 5.33
C GLY A 224 -11.44 -13.99 4.01
N ILE A 225 -10.12 -14.08 4.13
CA ILE A 225 -9.20 -14.24 3.00
C ILE A 225 -8.29 -15.41 3.30
N SER A 226 -8.34 -16.42 2.43
CA SER A 226 -7.46 -17.58 2.45
C SER A 226 -6.40 -17.44 1.37
N ILE A 227 -5.14 -17.66 1.74
CA ILE A 227 -4.00 -17.66 0.82
C ILE A 227 -3.38 -19.05 0.85
N ASN A 228 -3.31 -19.71 -0.30
CA ASN A 228 -2.73 -21.04 -0.44
C ASN A 228 -1.70 -21.01 -1.55
N PHE A 229 -0.57 -21.66 -1.35
CA PHE A 229 0.42 -21.82 -2.42
C PHE A 229 1.39 -22.97 -2.16
N THR A 230 2.01 -23.43 -3.24
CA THR A 230 3.03 -24.48 -3.23
C THR A 230 4.34 -23.96 -3.80
N ASN A 231 5.46 -24.49 -3.30
CA ASN A 231 6.79 -24.29 -3.86
C ASN A 231 7.60 -25.61 -3.69
N GLY A 232 7.70 -26.38 -4.76
CA GLY A 232 8.14 -27.78 -4.68
C GLY A 232 7.19 -28.60 -3.80
N ASP A 233 7.73 -29.34 -2.86
CA ASP A 233 6.95 -30.20 -1.94
C ASP A 233 6.35 -29.42 -0.75
N ASN A 234 6.65 -28.15 -0.61
CA ASN A 234 6.13 -27.32 0.49
C ASN A 234 4.75 -26.76 0.14
N HIS A 235 3.82 -26.86 1.07
CA HIS A 235 2.46 -26.33 0.98
C HIS A 235 2.24 -25.31 2.10
N TYR A 236 1.68 -24.15 1.76
CA TYR A 236 1.40 -23.08 2.69
C TYR A 236 -0.08 -22.74 2.67
N PHE A 237 -0.70 -22.70 3.86
CA PHE A 237 -2.08 -22.29 4.06
C PHE A 237 -2.11 -21.15 5.07
N ILE A 238 -2.60 -19.98 4.67
CA ILE A 238 -2.60 -18.78 5.49
C ILE A 238 -4.01 -18.22 5.53
N ASN A 239 -4.56 -18.07 6.73
CA ASN A 239 -5.80 -17.34 6.95
C ASN A 239 -5.45 -16.00 7.62
N GLU A 240 -5.48 -14.91 6.86
CA GLU A 240 -5.12 -13.59 7.38
C GLU A 240 -6.07 -13.08 8.47
N GLY A 241 -7.34 -13.50 8.45
CA GLY A 241 -8.33 -13.08 9.46
C GLY A 241 -8.16 -13.71 10.83
N GLN A 242 -7.54 -14.90 10.90
CA GLN A 242 -7.37 -15.67 12.13
C GLN A 242 -5.91 -15.80 12.56
N ALA A 243 -4.97 -15.19 11.84
CA ALA A 243 -3.52 -15.29 12.06
C ALA A 243 -2.99 -16.76 12.13
N ASN A 244 -3.68 -17.70 11.47
CA ASN A 244 -3.27 -19.08 11.40
C ASN A 244 -2.44 -19.35 10.15
N ILE A 245 -1.28 -19.96 10.34
CA ILE A 245 -0.40 -20.41 9.27
C ILE A 245 -0.14 -21.89 9.48
N MET A 246 -0.43 -22.71 8.47
CA MET A 246 -0.04 -24.12 8.40
C MET A 246 0.97 -24.29 7.26
N THR A 247 2.02 -25.04 7.52
CA THR A 247 3.09 -25.36 6.58
C THR A 247 3.27 -26.85 6.45
#